data_01086ce679edc0cc246fe51c274a9f6e
#
_entry.id   01086ce679edc0cc246fe51c274a9f6e
#
_cell.length_a   1.000
_cell.length_b   1.000
_cell.length_c   1.000
_cell.angle_alpha   90.00
_cell.angle_beta   90.00
_cell.angle_gamma   90.00
#
_symmetry.space_group_name_H-M   'P 1'
#
loop_
_entity.id
_entity.type
_entity.pdbx_description
1 polymer ?
#
loop_
_entity_poly.entity_id
_entity_poly.type
_entity_poly.pdbx_seq_one_letter_code
_entity_poly.pdbx_strand_id
1 'polypeptide(L)'
;MKTYFGLILVFLVVPPIIVGAETQGYDIVSKNNKENITLYAKKMDGLFRDFKINFKGEMYSRPIWISEITPTNSPQIIYKDINKDQEKELIIILTKGYGTGVLWQDVYVFDTMDNRLDVNEVIVDNPLAIIHKKVKTKLTAQKAEVNVNDKKCIIDITGLEIMPENLFNDIGFGSIIDYEVRDNQLIVSVSGQVSPASFIGSIVIVYEYRDKMYQAKSIEFQPCNKVYK
;
A
#
# COMPACT_ATOMS: atom_id res chain seq x y z
N MET A 1 66.68 38.60 -0.04
CA MET A 1 66.13 37.23 -0.15
C MET A 1 64.61 37.34 -0.14
N LYS A 2 63.95 37.13 -1.30
CA LYS A 2 62.47 37.16 -1.36
C LYS A 2 62.01 35.71 -1.50
N THR A 3 61.33 35.22 -0.43
CA THR A 3 60.76 33.90 -0.39
C THR A 3 59.36 33.94 -1.05
N TYR A 4 59.18 33.20 -2.14
CA TYR A 4 57.88 33.04 -2.78
C TYR A 4 57.19 31.82 -2.15
N PHE A 5 56.05 32.05 -1.51
CA PHE A 5 55.17 30.98 -1.02
C PHE A 5 54.22 30.58 -2.17
N GLY A 6 54.48 29.43 -2.76
CA GLY A 6 53.61 28.89 -3.78
C GLY A 6 52.37 28.24 -3.14
N LEU A 7 51.18 28.78 -3.44
CA LEU A 7 49.89 28.18 -3.05
C LEU A 7 49.57 26.99 -3.97
N ILE A 8 49.66 25.78 -3.44
CA ILE A 8 49.24 24.55 -4.14
C ILE A 8 47.71 24.43 -3.96
N LEU A 9 46.98 24.71 -5.04
CA LEU A 9 45.53 24.48 -5.09
C LEU A 9 45.27 23.00 -5.41
N VAL A 10 44.87 22.21 -4.40
CA VAL A 10 44.47 20.83 -4.62
C VAL A 10 43.01 20.81 -5.10
N PHE A 11 42.79 20.52 -6.36
CA PHE A 11 41.47 20.22 -6.91
C PHE A 11 41.02 18.84 -6.46
N LEU A 12 40.12 18.76 -5.51
CA LEU A 12 39.38 17.53 -5.19
C LEU A 12 38.44 17.25 -6.36
N VAL A 13 38.82 16.36 -7.25
CA VAL A 13 37.93 15.81 -8.27
C VAL A 13 37.04 14.80 -7.57
N VAL A 14 35.81 15.24 -7.22
CA VAL A 14 34.77 14.31 -6.77
C VAL A 14 34.30 13.55 -8.03
N PRO A 15 34.47 12.21 -8.08
CA PRO A 15 33.96 11.44 -9.22
C PRO A 15 32.44 11.58 -9.28
N PRO A 16 31.85 11.74 -10.50
CA PRO A 16 30.41 11.72 -10.64
C PRO A 16 29.89 10.37 -10.14
N ILE A 17 28.93 10.39 -9.23
CA ILE A 17 28.23 9.19 -8.76
C ILE A 17 27.53 8.57 -9.97
N ILE A 18 28.03 7.42 -10.45
CA ILE A 18 27.48 6.72 -11.61
C ILE A 18 26.22 5.98 -11.15
N VAL A 19 25.10 6.71 -11.04
CA VAL A 19 23.76 6.14 -10.79
C VAL A 19 23.36 5.16 -11.91
N GLY A 20 23.96 5.27 -13.09
CA GLY A 20 23.61 4.47 -14.27
C GLY A 20 23.93 2.97 -14.19
N ALA A 21 24.92 2.55 -13.41
CA ALA A 21 25.34 1.14 -13.35
C ALA A 21 24.40 0.30 -12.45
N GLU A 22 23.80 0.89 -11.43
CA GLU A 22 22.93 0.18 -10.47
C GLU A 22 21.53 -0.12 -11.00
N THR A 23 21.08 0.56 -12.07
CA THR A 23 19.74 0.42 -12.64
C THR A 23 19.72 -0.19 -14.03
N GLN A 24 20.86 -0.74 -14.50
CA GLN A 24 20.90 -1.44 -15.80
C GLN A 24 19.93 -2.63 -15.79
N GLY A 25 19.02 -2.68 -16.78
CA GLY A 25 18.00 -3.73 -16.89
C GLY A 25 16.76 -3.54 -15.98
N TYR A 26 16.62 -2.37 -15.35
CA TYR A 26 15.44 -1.99 -14.59
C TYR A 26 14.59 -0.97 -15.37
N ASP A 27 13.28 -1.13 -15.27
CA ASP A 27 12.31 -0.13 -15.73
C ASP A 27 11.97 0.84 -14.59
N ILE A 28 11.69 2.11 -14.91
CA ILE A 28 11.04 3.02 -13.96
C ILE A 28 9.56 2.67 -13.90
N VAL A 29 9.09 2.23 -12.73
CA VAL A 29 7.71 1.80 -12.53
C VAL A 29 6.85 2.84 -11.82
N SER A 30 7.49 3.78 -11.10
CA SER A 30 6.84 4.94 -10.50
C SER A 30 7.86 6.04 -10.21
N LYS A 31 7.42 7.31 -10.21
CA LYS A 31 8.30 8.44 -9.95
C LYS A 31 7.57 9.60 -9.30
N ASN A 32 8.17 10.16 -8.24
CA ASN A 32 7.78 11.43 -7.65
C ASN A 32 8.91 12.46 -7.90
N ASN A 33 8.77 13.23 -8.99
CA ASN A 33 9.78 14.18 -9.40
C ASN A 33 10.00 15.30 -8.38
N LYS A 34 8.93 15.73 -7.69
CA LYS A 34 8.98 16.83 -6.73
C LYS A 34 9.87 16.49 -5.54
N GLU A 35 9.80 15.25 -5.10
CA GLU A 35 10.50 14.79 -3.91
C GLU A 35 11.80 14.02 -4.25
N ASN A 36 12.14 13.91 -5.55
CA ASN A 36 13.29 13.15 -6.06
C ASN A 36 13.29 11.69 -5.58
N ILE A 37 12.14 11.02 -5.77
CA ILE A 37 11.97 9.59 -5.42
C ILE A 37 11.61 8.84 -6.69
N THR A 38 12.30 7.73 -6.97
CA THR A 38 12.04 6.88 -8.13
C THR A 38 12.03 5.43 -7.72
N LEU A 39 11.02 4.69 -8.18
CA LEU A 39 10.89 3.26 -7.99
C LEU A 39 11.24 2.55 -9.30
N TYR A 40 12.16 1.61 -9.21
CA TYR A 40 12.60 0.76 -10.31
C TYR A 40 12.21 -0.69 -10.06
N ALA A 41 11.96 -1.45 -11.10
CA ALA A 41 11.76 -2.89 -11.03
C ALA A 41 12.18 -3.58 -12.33
N LYS A 42 12.41 -4.88 -12.27
CA LYS A 42 12.60 -5.72 -13.46
C LYS A 42 11.28 -6.35 -13.89
N LYS A 43 11.03 -6.42 -15.20
CA LYS A 43 9.97 -7.25 -15.75
C LYS A 43 10.45 -8.68 -15.85
N MET A 44 9.81 -9.58 -15.09
CA MET A 44 10.13 -11.00 -15.05
C MET A 44 8.84 -11.81 -14.93
N ASP A 45 8.61 -12.77 -15.83
CA ASP A 45 7.45 -13.68 -15.81
C ASP A 45 6.08 -12.96 -15.74
N GLY A 46 5.96 -11.85 -16.48
CA GLY A 46 4.71 -11.06 -16.51
C GLY A 46 4.47 -10.17 -15.28
N LEU A 47 5.42 -10.06 -14.37
CA LEU A 47 5.33 -9.26 -13.14
C LEU A 47 6.51 -8.29 -13.05
N PHE A 48 6.34 -7.24 -12.25
CA PHE A 48 7.45 -6.47 -11.72
C PHE A 48 8.04 -7.19 -10.50
N ARG A 49 9.37 -7.38 -10.49
CA ARG A 49 10.13 -8.03 -9.42
C ARG A 49 11.43 -7.27 -9.18
N ASP A 50 12.16 -7.63 -8.11
CA ASP A 50 13.48 -7.09 -7.81
C ASP A 50 13.48 -5.56 -7.81
N PHE A 51 12.72 -4.99 -6.87
CA PHE A 51 12.55 -3.54 -6.80
C PHE A 51 13.76 -2.83 -6.23
N LYS A 52 13.96 -1.58 -6.69
CA LYS A 52 14.90 -0.63 -6.10
C LYS A 52 14.23 0.71 -5.89
N ILE A 53 14.50 1.34 -4.77
CA ILE A 53 14.04 2.69 -4.44
C ILE A 53 15.24 3.62 -4.55
N ASN A 54 15.18 4.62 -5.44
CA ASN A 54 16.06 5.77 -5.34
C ASN A 54 15.32 6.81 -4.48
N PHE A 55 15.84 7.05 -3.29
CA PHE A 55 15.32 8.07 -2.40
C PHE A 55 16.36 9.17 -2.26
N LYS A 56 16.08 10.33 -2.88
CA LYS A 56 16.93 11.54 -2.85
C LYS A 56 18.40 11.30 -3.25
N GLY A 57 18.64 10.33 -4.13
CA GLY A 57 19.98 9.99 -4.64
C GLY A 57 20.60 8.73 -4.02
N GLU A 58 20.08 8.23 -2.92
CA GLU A 58 20.50 6.97 -2.32
C GLU A 58 19.65 5.79 -2.83
N MET A 59 20.29 4.63 -3.04
CA MET A 59 19.65 3.47 -3.62
C MET A 59 19.41 2.37 -2.57
N TYR A 60 18.15 1.91 -2.47
CA TYR A 60 17.71 0.87 -1.54
C TYR A 60 17.12 -0.32 -2.30
N SER A 61 17.63 -1.52 -2.05
CA SER A 61 17.16 -2.75 -2.72
C SER A 61 16.00 -3.41 -1.97
N ARG A 62 15.00 -3.89 -2.74
CA ARG A 62 13.82 -4.63 -2.25
C ARG A 62 13.57 -5.84 -3.16
N PRO A 63 14.45 -6.86 -3.12
CA PRO A 63 14.46 -7.96 -4.10
C PRO A 63 13.25 -8.88 -4.02
N ILE A 64 12.59 -8.95 -2.86
CA ILE A 64 11.43 -9.84 -2.64
C ILE A 64 10.08 -9.19 -3.01
N TRP A 65 10.06 -7.90 -3.33
CA TRP A 65 8.84 -7.23 -3.71
C TRP A 65 8.35 -7.69 -5.08
N ILE A 66 7.04 -7.78 -5.21
CA ILE A 66 6.34 -8.21 -6.44
C ILE A 66 5.17 -7.27 -6.68
N SER A 67 4.91 -6.91 -7.94
CA SER A 67 3.71 -6.20 -8.36
C SER A 67 3.25 -6.67 -9.73
N GLU A 68 1.96 -6.62 -9.98
CA GLU A 68 1.37 -6.78 -11.29
C GLU A 68 1.81 -5.67 -12.25
N ILE A 69 1.90 -5.99 -13.54
CA ILE A 69 2.08 -5.01 -14.60
C ILE A 69 0.70 -4.58 -15.08
N THR A 70 0.17 -3.52 -14.49
CA THR A 70 -1.14 -2.97 -14.86
C THR A 70 -1.06 -1.45 -15.06
N PRO A 71 -1.65 -0.90 -16.11
CA PRO A 71 -1.63 0.53 -16.35
C PRO A 71 -2.52 1.31 -15.37
N THR A 72 -3.55 0.66 -14.80
CA THR A 72 -4.53 1.31 -13.92
C THR A 72 -4.14 1.29 -12.45
N ASN A 73 -3.36 0.30 -12.02
CA ASN A 73 -2.93 0.12 -10.62
C ASN A 73 -1.40 0.02 -10.55
N SER A 74 -0.72 0.98 -11.14
CA SER A 74 0.75 1.08 -11.09
C SER A 74 1.23 1.27 -9.65
N PRO A 75 2.47 0.85 -9.32
CA PRO A 75 3.08 1.13 -8.03
C PRO A 75 2.98 2.60 -7.65
N GLN A 76 2.56 2.90 -6.42
CA GLN A 76 2.36 4.26 -5.94
C GLN A 76 3.49 4.67 -5.01
N ILE A 77 3.94 5.91 -5.14
CA ILE A 77 4.90 6.57 -4.24
C ILE A 77 4.18 7.73 -3.56
N ILE A 78 4.03 7.65 -2.24
CA ILE A 78 3.46 8.70 -1.42
C ILE A 78 4.52 9.11 -0.39
N TYR A 79 4.73 10.41 -0.22
CA TYR A 79 5.71 10.96 0.74
C TYR A 79 5.02 12.02 1.59
N LYS A 80 4.55 11.63 2.76
CA LYS A 80 3.73 12.43 3.67
C LYS A 80 3.99 12.07 5.13
N ASP A 81 3.87 13.07 6.00
CA ASP A 81 3.80 12.87 7.45
C ASP A 81 2.45 12.25 7.82
N ILE A 82 2.43 10.94 8.12
CA ILE A 82 1.23 10.19 8.49
C ILE A 82 1.26 9.73 9.96
N ASN A 83 2.40 9.84 10.65
CA ASN A 83 2.56 9.58 12.07
C ASN A 83 2.44 10.85 12.93
N LYS A 84 2.52 12.05 12.31
CA LYS A 84 2.38 13.39 12.89
C LYS A 84 3.56 13.81 13.78
N ASP A 85 4.75 13.37 13.46
CA ASP A 85 5.99 13.77 14.14
C ASP A 85 6.73 14.92 13.44
N GLN A 86 6.18 15.45 12.32
CA GLN A 86 6.69 16.50 11.44
C GLN A 86 7.75 16.02 10.43
N GLU A 87 8.19 14.79 10.50
CA GLU A 87 8.95 14.13 9.44
C GLU A 87 7.96 13.44 8.48
N LYS A 88 8.38 13.13 7.28
CA LYS A 88 7.52 12.45 6.30
C LYS A 88 7.92 10.99 6.18
N GLU A 89 6.95 10.12 6.14
CA GLU A 89 7.15 8.72 5.77
C GLU A 89 7.12 8.56 4.25
N LEU A 90 7.94 7.61 3.76
CA LEU A 90 7.80 7.06 2.42
C LEU A 90 6.85 5.87 2.46
N ILE A 91 5.74 5.98 1.73
CA ILE A 91 4.74 4.92 1.60
C ILE A 91 4.77 4.42 0.16
N ILE A 92 4.93 3.12 -0.01
CA ILE A 92 4.86 2.42 -1.30
C ILE A 92 3.68 1.47 -1.28
N ILE A 93 2.77 1.60 -2.26
CA ILE A 93 1.65 0.67 -2.44
C ILE A 93 1.89 -0.12 -3.72
N LEU A 94 1.90 -1.44 -3.60
CA LEU A 94 2.10 -2.37 -4.71
C LEU A 94 0.85 -3.23 -4.92
N THR A 95 0.39 -3.33 -6.16
CA THR A 95 -0.71 -4.21 -6.55
C THR A 95 -0.17 -5.60 -6.86
N LYS A 96 -0.54 -6.60 -6.06
CA LYS A 96 -0.10 -8.01 -6.18
C LYS A 96 -1.07 -8.89 -6.94
N GLY A 97 -2.31 -8.48 -7.04
CA GLY A 97 -3.34 -9.17 -7.82
C GLY A 97 -4.36 -8.19 -8.34
N TYR A 98 -4.73 -8.33 -9.60
CA TYR A 98 -5.69 -7.45 -10.26
C TYR A 98 -6.53 -8.24 -11.26
N GLY A 99 -7.85 -8.04 -11.23
CA GLY A 99 -8.78 -8.70 -12.14
C GLY A 99 -10.22 -8.35 -11.81
N THR A 100 -11.16 -9.03 -12.49
CA THR A 100 -12.59 -8.84 -12.20
C THR A 100 -12.91 -9.27 -10.76
N GLY A 101 -13.31 -8.30 -9.92
CA GLY A 101 -13.60 -8.55 -8.51
C GLY A 101 -12.37 -8.84 -7.64
N VAL A 102 -11.17 -8.56 -8.14
CA VAL A 102 -9.90 -8.75 -7.43
C VAL A 102 -9.07 -7.48 -7.50
N LEU A 103 -8.68 -6.98 -6.33
CA LEU A 103 -7.63 -5.98 -6.15
C LEU A 103 -6.90 -6.32 -4.85
N TRP A 104 -5.70 -6.82 -4.96
CA TRP A 104 -4.90 -7.12 -3.79
C TRP A 104 -3.66 -6.24 -3.76
N GLN A 105 -3.62 -5.36 -2.79
CA GLN A 105 -2.50 -4.46 -2.56
C GLN A 105 -1.76 -4.82 -1.26
N ASP A 106 -0.45 -4.57 -1.30
CA ASP A 106 0.41 -4.47 -0.11
C ASP A 106 0.87 -3.02 0.06
N VAL A 107 1.08 -2.62 1.30
CA VAL A 107 1.63 -1.32 1.66
C VAL A 107 2.93 -1.50 2.42
N TYR A 108 3.93 -0.68 2.10
CA TYR A 108 5.23 -0.63 2.75
C TYR A 108 5.46 0.80 3.22
N VAL A 109 5.77 0.97 4.50
CA VAL A 109 5.99 2.28 5.12
C VAL A 109 7.40 2.33 5.65
N PHE A 110 8.09 3.44 5.43
CA PHE A 110 9.44 3.69 5.90
C PHE A 110 9.50 5.05 6.57
N ASP A 111 10.06 5.11 7.76
CA ASP A 111 10.44 6.36 8.40
C ASP A 111 11.59 7.00 7.61
N THR A 112 11.65 8.32 7.63
CA THR A 112 12.78 9.06 7.07
C THR A 112 13.36 9.99 8.13
N MET A 113 14.67 10.08 8.17
CA MET A 113 15.39 10.98 9.07
C MET A 113 16.53 11.65 8.33
N ASP A 114 16.70 12.96 8.49
CA ASP A 114 17.77 13.73 7.82
C ASP A 114 17.84 13.52 6.30
N ASN A 115 16.70 13.40 5.63
CA ASN A 115 16.58 13.09 4.20
C ASN A 115 17.12 11.71 3.79
N ARG A 116 17.25 10.78 4.72
CA ARG A 116 17.59 9.38 4.48
C ARG A 116 16.40 8.49 4.80
N LEU A 117 16.30 7.40 4.07
CA LEU A 117 15.30 6.37 4.34
C LEU A 117 15.83 5.43 5.43
N ASP A 118 15.04 5.17 6.46
CA ASP A 118 15.34 4.04 7.34
C ASP A 118 15.27 2.76 6.50
N VAL A 119 16.27 1.90 6.64
CA VAL A 119 16.30 0.62 5.92
C VAL A 119 15.25 -0.35 6.44
N ASN A 120 14.78 -0.14 7.69
CA ASN A 120 13.75 -0.95 8.30
C ASN A 120 12.37 -0.44 7.88
N GLU A 121 11.54 -1.39 7.50
CA GLU A 121 10.13 -1.13 7.21
C GLU A 121 9.34 -0.99 8.51
N VAL A 122 8.52 0.03 8.61
CA VAL A 122 7.58 0.17 9.72
C VAL A 122 6.43 -0.81 9.54
N ILE A 123 6.22 -1.66 10.52
CA ILE A 123 5.20 -2.69 10.47
C ILE A 123 3.80 -2.05 10.40
N VAL A 124 2.97 -2.55 9.51
CA VAL A 124 1.54 -2.22 9.41
C VAL A 124 0.75 -3.48 9.77
N ASP A 125 -0.17 -3.38 10.72
CA ASP A 125 -1.05 -4.48 11.11
C ASP A 125 -1.80 -5.04 9.90
N ASN A 126 -1.80 -6.35 9.76
CA ASN A 126 -2.49 -7.02 8.65
C ASN A 126 -4.01 -6.81 8.74
N PRO A 127 -4.67 -6.25 7.71
CA PRO A 127 -6.09 -5.90 7.75
C PRO A 127 -6.99 -7.15 7.89
N LEU A 128 -6.63 -8.27 7.29
CA LEU A 128 -7.42 -9.51 7.43
C LEU A 128 -7.35 -10.06 8.85
N ALA A 129 -6.19 -9.97 9.51
CA ALA A 129 -6.05 -10.36 10.91
C ALA A 129 -6.91 -9.48 11.83
N ILE A 130 -6.98 -8.16 11.56
CA ILE A 130 -7.84 -7.24 12.27
C ILE A 130 -9.32 -7.62 12.08
N ILE A 131 -9.73 -7.86 10.83
CA ILE A 131 -11.10 -8.26 10.49
C ILE A 131 -11.48 -9.55 11.20
N HIS A 132 -10.67 -10.62 11.10
CA HIS A 132 -10.94 -11.87 11.79
C HIS A 132 -11.08 -11.73 13.31
N LYS A 133 -10.35 -10.80 13.91
CA LYS A 133 -10.40 -10.54 15.35
C LYS A 133 -11.59 -9.68 15.79
N LYS A 134 -12.02 -8.73 14.94
CA LYS A 134 -12.93 -7.63 15.34
C LYS A 134 -14.31 -7.68 14.67
N VAL A 135 -14.47 -8.43 13.58
CA VAL A 135 -15.70 -8.49 12.79
C VAL A 135 -16.37 -9.86 12.99
N LYS A 136 -17.66 -9.84 13.25
CA LYS A 136 -18.49 -11.04 13.27
C LYS A 136 -19.50 -10.95 12.14
N THR A 137 -19.69 -12.03 11.42
CA THR A 137 -20.55 -12.10 10.25
C THR A 137 -21.58 -13.21 10.36
N LYS A 138 -22.68 -13.06 9.61
CA LYS A 138 -23.64 -14.12 9.36
C LYS A 138 -24.26 -13.89 7.99
N LEU A 139 -24.27 -14.91 7.17
CA LEU A 139 -24.86 -14.89 5.84
C LEU A 139 -26.02 -15.88 5.74
N THR A 140 -27.10 -15.44 5.09
CA THR A 140 -28.25 -16.26 4.73
C THR A 140 -28.65 -15.92 3.29
N ALA A 141 -29.55 -16.69 2.68
CA ALA A 141 -30.03 -16.41 1.31
C ALA A 141 -30.70 -15.04 1.16
N GLN A 142 -31.10 -14.38 2.23
CA GLN A 142 -31.85 -13.12 2.20
C GLN A 142 -31.06 -11.95 2.79
N LYS A 143 -30.15 -12.22 3.72
CA LYS A 143 -29.50 -11.17 4.53
C LYS A 143 -28.05 -11.49 4.79
N ALA A 144 -27.24 -10.43 4.71
CA ALA A 144 -25.89 -10.40 5.22
C ALA A 144 -25.84 -9.53 6.49
N GLU A 145 -25.30 -10.07 7.58
CA GLU A 145 -25.12 -9.35 8.84
C GLU A 145 -23.62 -9.14 9.09
N VAL A 146 -23.24 -7.90 9.36
CA VAL A 146 -21.87 -7.52 9.74
C VAL A 146 -21.94 -6.79 11.07
N ASN A 147 -21.19 -7.30 12.06
CA ASN A 147 -21.09 -6.68 13.37
C ASN A 147 -19.63 -6.26 13.62
N VAL A 148 -19.41 -4.95 13.83
CA VAL A 148 -18.12 -4.34 14.11
C VAL A 148 -18.24 -3.47 15.36
N ASN A 149 -17.47 -3.76 16.41
CA ASN A 149 -17.48 -2.98 17.66
C ASN A 149 -18.90 -2.74 18.19
N ASP A 150 -19.71 -3.79 18.28
CA ASP A 150 -21.12 -3.78 18.73
C ASP A 150 -22.11 -2.99 17.83
N LYS A 151 -21.62 -2.45 16.71
CA LYS A 151 -22.48 -1.87 15.67
C LYS A 151 -22.86 -2.96 14.68
N LYS A 152 -24.14 -3.32 14.68
CA LYS A 152 -24.69 -4.32 13.75
C LYS A 152 -25.26 -3.62 12.51
N CYS A 153 -24.81 -4.05 11.34
CA CYS A 153 -25.39 -3.69 10.05
C CYS A 153 -26.04 -4.93 9.42
N ILE A 154 -27.27 -4.79 8.93
CA ILE A 154 -28.02 -5.83 8.23
C ILE A 154 -28.30 -5.34 6.83
N ILE A 155 -27.87 -6.11 5.83
CA ILE A 155 -28.03 -5.81 4.40
C ILE A 155 -29.01 -6.84 3.82
N ASP A 156 -30.07 -6.37 3.17
CA ASP A 156 -30.93 -7.22 2.36
C ASP A 156 -30.21 -7.51 1.03
N ILE A 157 -29.98 -8.77 0.75
CA ILE A 157 -29.28 -9.24 -0.46
C ILE A 157 -30.22 -9.92 -1.47
N THR A 158 -31.54 -9.93 -1.22
CA THR A 158 -32.51 -10.53 -2.14
C THR A 158 -32.49 -9.87 -3.51
N GLY A 159 -32.24 -8.57 -3.57
CA GLY A 159 -32.10 -7.80 -4.82
C GLY A 159 -30.83 -8.07 -5.62
N LEU A 160 -29.88 -8.85 -5.09
CA LEU A 160 -28.68 -9.27 -5.83
C LEU A 160 -28.91 -10.47 -6.74
N GLU A 161 -30.08 -11.13 -6.63
CA GLU A 161 -30.48 -12.27 -7.46
C GLU A 161 -29.43 -13.39 -7.53
N ILE A 162 -28.76 -13.66 -6.38
CA ILE A 162 -27.69 -14.66 -6.29
C ILE A 162 -28.30 -16.05 -6.33
N MET A 163 -27.87 -16.89 -7.28
CA MET A 163 -28.25 -18.30 -7.32
C MET A 163 -27.74 -19.02 -6.05
N PRO A 164 -28.54 -19.89 -5.43
CA PRO A 164 -28.17 -20.56 -4.16
C PRO A 164 -26.79 -21.22 -4.16
N GLU A 165 -26.40 -21.84 -5.29
CA GLU A 165 -25.11 -22.50 -5.47
C GLU A 165 -23.92 -21.55 -5.53
N ASN A 166 -24.16 -20.26 -5.79
CA ASN A 166 -23.13 -19.23 -5.83
C ASN A 166 -23.02 -18.43 -4.52
N LEU A 167 -24.00 -18.58 -3.62
CA LEU A 167 -23.95 -17.93 -2.33
C LEU A 167 -22.88 -18.58 -1.46
N PHE A 168 -22.00 -17.78 -0.87
CA PHE A 168 -20.98 -18.29 0.06
C PHE A 168 -21.63 -18.78 1.37
N ASN A 169 -20.88 -19.58 2.13
CA ASN A 169 -21.33 -20.05 3.45
C ASN A 169 -21.30 -18.92 4.50
N ASP A 170 -20.43 -17.92 4.31
CA ASP A 170 -20.36 -16.69 5.10
C ASP A 170 -19.74 -15.57 4.27
N ILE A 171 -19.70 -14.35 4.80
CA ILE A 171 -19.11 -13.19 4.12
C ILE A 171 -17.59 -13.39 4.02
N GLY A 172 -17.07 -13.41 2.79
CA GLY A 172 -15.64 -13.51 2.48
C GLY A 172 -14.98 -12.13 2.45
N PHE A 173 -13.75 -12.04 2.97
CA PHE A 173 -12.91 -10.84 2.88
C PHE A 173 -11.56 -11.19 2.25
N GLY A 174 -10.99 -10.26 1.47
CA GLY A 174 -9.62 -10.40 0.94
C GLY A 174 -9.50 -10.44 -0.58
N SER A 175 -10.60 -10.54 -1.34
CA SER A 175 -10.55 -10.40 -2.80
C SER A 175 -10.25 -8.94 -3.23
N ILE A 176 -10.71 -7.96 -2.46
CA ILE A 176 -10.38 -6.55 -2.65
C ILE A 176 -9.80 -6.03 -1.34
N ILE A 177 -8.53 -5.63 -1.41
CA ILE A 177 -7.77 -4.94 -0.36
C ILE A 177 -7.17 -3.71 -1.01
N ASP A 178 -7.67 -2.53 -0.67
CA ASP A 178 -7.34 -1.26 -1.31
C ASP A 178 -6.79 -0.29 -0.27
N TYR A 179 -5.51 0.09 -0.41
CA TYR A 179 -4.83 1.02 0.46
C TYR A 179 -4.81 2.43 -0.12
N GLU A 180 -5.04 3.42 0.74
CA GLU A 180 -4.88 4.83 0.40
C GLU A 180 -4.28 5.64 1.54
N VAL A 181 -3.72 6.80 1.21
CA VAL A 181 -3.37 7.84 2.18
C VAL A 181 -4.27 9.05 1.95
N ARG A 182 -5.20 9.28 2.88
CA ARG A 182 -6.14 10.39 2.83
C ARG A 182 -6.08 11.17 4.15
N ASP A 183 -6.06 12.50 4.06
CA ASP A 183 -5.97 13.41 5.23
C ASP A 183 -4.81 13.07 6.17
N ASN A 184 -3.64 12.74 5.60
CA ASN A 184 -2.45 12.30 6.32
C ASN A 184 -2.71 11.10 7.25
N GLN A 185 -3.54 10.17 6.81
CA GLN A 185 -3.80 8.90 7.49
C GLN A 185 -3.69 7.76 6.50
N LEU A 186 -3.08 6.66 6.93
CA LEU A 186 -3.10 5.41 6.19
C LEU A 186 -4.45 4.73 6.43
N ILE A 187 -5.10 4.36 5.34
CA ILE A 187 -6.43 3.74 5.34
C ILE A 187 -6.39 2.49 4.46
N VAL A 188 -7.12 1.45 4.86
CA VAL A 188 -7.38 0.30 4.00
C VAL A 188 -8.87 0.01 3.96
N SER A 189 -9.35 -0.28 2.77
CA SER A 189 -10.71 -0.77 2.51
C SER A 189 -10.66 -2.23 2.09
N VAL A 190 -11.37 -3.10 2.82
CA VAL A 190 -11.45 -4.53 2.50
C VAL A 190 -12.90 -4.89 2.23
N SER A 191 -13.19 -5.29 0.98
CA SER A 191 -14.57 -5.55 0.57
C SER A 191 -15.09 -6.88 1.11
N GLY A 192 -16.34 -6.84 1.58
CA GLY A 192 -17.11 -8.00 1.99
C GLY A 192 -17.88 -8.60 0.81
N GLN A 193 -17.58 -9.83 0.48
CA GLN A 193 -18.09 -10.57 -0.67
C GLN A 193 -19.04 -11.68 -0.21
N VAL A 194 -20.17 -11.83 -0.89
CA VAL A 194 -21.21 -12.83 -0.57
C VAL A 194 -21.40 -13.86 -1.67
N SER A 195 -20.87 -13.60 -2.88
CA SER A 195 -20.80 -14.52 -4.00
C SER A 195 -19.62 -14.14 -4.88
N PRO A 196 -19.22 -14.94 -5.90
CA PRO A 196 -18.08 -14.62 -6.75
C PRO A 196 -18.14 -13.24 -7.43
N ALA A 197 -19.34 -12.67 -7.62
CA ALA A 197 -19.53 -11.39 -8.30
C ALA A 197 -20.23 -10.33 -7.45
N SER A 198 -20.60 -10.62 -6.19
CA SER A 198 -21.44 -9.72 -5.40
C SER A 198 -20.76 -9.27 -4.11
N PHE A 199 -20.71 -7.96 -3.93
CA PHE A 199 -20.15 -7.28 -2.76
C PHE A 199 -21.23 -6.50 -2.02
N ILE A 200 -21.13 -6.43 -0.69
CA ILE A 200 -22.13 -5.78 0.17
C ILE A 200 -21.63 -4.49 0.83
N GLY A 201 -20.37 -4.21 0.71
CA GLY A 201 -19.70 -3.05 1.33
C GLY A 201 -18.26 -3.38 1.66
N SER A 202 -17.62 -2.52 2.43
CA SER A 202 -16.22 -2.68 2.82
C SER A 202 -16.03 -2.44 4.30
N ILE A 203 -15.11 -3.18 4.90
CA ILE A 203 -14.53 -2.82 6.20
C ILE A 203 -13.46 -1.79 5.91
N VAL A 204 -13.62 -0.60 6.49
CA VAL A 204 -12.63 0.48 6.43
C VAL A 204 -11.86 0.53 7.74
N ILE A 205 -10.55 0.44 7.64
CA ILE A 205 -9.62 0.50 8.78
C ILE A 205 -8.77 1.75 8.61
N VAL A 206 -8.81 2.64 9.59
CA VAL A 206 -7.90 3.78 9.70
C VAL A 206 -6.78 3.40 10.64
N TYR A 207 -5.54 3.60 10.23
CA TYR A 207 -4.38 3.29 11.05
C TYR A 207 -3.91 4.52 11.84
N GLU A 208 -3.25 4.26 12.97
CA GLU A 208 -2.44 5.23 13.71
C GLU A 208 -1.08 4.63 14.06
N TYR A 209 -0.05 5.47 14.10
CA TYR A 209 1.27 5.07 14.57
C TYR A 209 1.29 5.00 16.08
N ARG A 210 1.59 3.84 16.63
CA ARG A 210 1.70 3.58 18.06
C ARG A 210 2.62 2.39 18.29
N ASP A 211 3.44 2.44 19.34
CA ASP A 211 4.36 1.35 19.69
C ASP A 211 5.27 0.93 18.53
N LYS A 212 5.75 1.91 17.74
CA LYS A 212 6.64 1.74 16.58
C LYS A 212 6.03 0.93 15.44
N MET A 213 4.71 0.94 15.27
CA MET A 213 4.00 0.30 14.17
C MET A 213 2.67 1.00 13.87
N TYR A 214 2.12 0.77 12.68
CA TYR A 214 0.78 1.21 12.32
C TYR A 214 -0.26 0.19 12.78
N GLN A 215 -1.08 0.56 13.75
CA GLN A 215 -2.14 -0.26 14.34
C GLN A 215 -3.51 0.33 14.00
N ALA A 216 -4.55 -0.52 14.03
CA ALA A 216 -5.91 -0.06 13.78
C ALA A 216 -6.35 0.95 14.87
N LYS A 217 -6.61 2.20 14.45
CA LYS A 217 -7.24 3.25 15.24
C LYS A 217 -8.74 3.10 15.26
N SER A 218 -9.34 2.91 14.11
CA SER A 218 -10.77 2.68 13.95
C SER A 218 -11.03 1.62 12.91
N ILE A 219 -12.16 0.93 13.07
CA ILE A 219 -12.67 -0.05 12.14
C ILE A 219 -14.18 0.16 12.00
N GLU A 220 -14.66 0.27 10.77
CA GLU A 220 -16.06 0.50 10.44
C GLU A 220 -16.47 -0.34 9.24
N PHE A 221 -17.74 -0.74 9.20
CA PHE A 221 -18.34 -1.28 7.99
C PHE A 221 -19.09 -0.18 7.25
N GLN A 222 -18.74 0.00 5.98
CA GLN A 222 -19.41 0.92 5.06
C GLN A 222 -20.16 0.10 4.02
N PRO A 223 -21.50 0.06 4.06
CA PRO A 223 -22.30 -0.66 3.07
C PRO A 223 -22.15 -0.01 1.69
N CYS A 224 -22.28 -0.80 0.63
CA CYS A 224 -22.33 -0.27 -0.73
C CYS A 224 -23.49 0.75 -0.82
N ASN A 225 -23.19 1.99 -1.25
CA ASN A 225 -24.22 2.97 -1.55
C ASN A 225 -24.97 2.51 -2.81
N LYS A 226 -26.16 1.96 -2.60
CA LYS A 226 -27.08 1.39 -3.60
C LYS A 226 -26.66 0.01 -4.13
N VAL A 227 -27.48 -0.98 -3.79
CA VAL A 227 -27.76 -2.09 -4.69
C VAL A 227 -28.20 -1.48 -6.02
N TYR A 228 -27.35 -1.52 -7.03
CA TYR A 228 -27.73 -1.09 -8.37
C TYR A 228 -28.90 -1.98 -8.81
N LYS A 229 -30.05 -1.34 -9.05
CA LYS A 229 -31.15 -1.94 -9.79
C LYS A 229 -30.78 -2.03 -11.26
#